data_01ede7499670a4303b61b6099fe30c31
#
_entry.id   01ede7499670a4303b61b6099fe30c31
#
_cell.length_a   1.000
_cell.length_b   1.000
_cell.length_c   1.000
_cell.angle_alpha   90.00
_cell.angle_beta   90.00
_cell.angle_gamma   90.00
#
_symmetry.space_group_name_H-M   'P 1'
#
loop_
_entity.id
_entity.type
_entity.pdbx_description
1 polymer ?
#
loop_
_entity_poly.entity_id
_entity_poly.type
_entity_poly.pdbx_seq_one_letter_code
_entity_poly.pdbx_strand_id
1 'polypeptide(L)'
;MFDYIKCDYPLPLTDEIKGALPEEDWSEINFQTKSLDCALETYTIEEDGQIYVERVDRYIDEKGALQEKKTGIEKSEWTGELLFYFDFFKEDEDIWIEFKALIWKGELKDIELLHYKEVDNSDRIKIQKELEEKIKQSANKPKNWWWKPLRAWCWLVRAPLFMIRWVLGRVVRFSWKLERWLTGGALRF
;
A
#
# COMPACT_ATOMS: atom_id res chain seq x y z
N MET A 1 -6.75 5.06 8.39
CA MET A 1 -7.76 5.02 7.35
C MET A 1 -8.40 6.39 7.31
N PHE A 2 -8.97 6.86 6.23
CA PHE A 2 -9.60 8.18 6.05
C PHE A 2 -10.76 8.02 5.07
N ASP A 3 -11.65 9.01 5.04
CA ASP A 3 -12.74 9.10 4.07
C ASP A 3 -12.45 10.26 3.11
N TYR A 4 -13.19 10.34 2.03
CA TYR A 4 -13.07 11.38 1.03
C TYR A 4 -14.28 12.31 1.06
N ILE A 5 -14.03 13.62 0.84
CA ILE A 5 -15.05 14.63 0.69
C ILE A 5 -14.96 15.23 -0.72
N LYS A 6 -16.05 15.20 -1.46
CA LYS A 6 -16.28 16.06 -2.62
C LYS A 6 -17.14 17.22 -2.20
N CYS A 7 -16.82 18.42 -2.66
CA CYS A 7 -17.52 19.61 -2.23
C CYS A 7 -17.95 20.45 -3.44
N ASP A 8 -19.22 20.34 -3.80
CA ASP A 8 -19.85 21.17 -4.81
C ASP A 8 -20.36 22.50 -4.23
N TYR A 9 -20.43 22.58 -2.89
CA TYR A 9 -20.76 23.81 -2.19
C TYR A 9 -19.62 24.83 -2.32
N PRO A 10 -19.90 26.14 -2.51
CA PRO A 10 -18.89 27.17 -2.63
C PRO A 10 -17.95 27.23 -1.45
N LEU A 11 -16.67 26.92 -1.67
CA LEU A 11 -15.61 27.00 -0.65
C LEU A 11 -15.20 28.44 -0.35
N PRO A 12 -14.90 28.79 0.91
CA PRO A 12 -14.45 30.13 1.31
C PRO A 12 -12.96 30.34 0.95
N LEU A 13 -12.66 30.40 -0.35
CA LEU A 13 -11.32 30.55 -0.86
C LEU A 13 -10.87 32.03 -0.81
N THR A 14 -9.69 32.29 -0.25
CA THR A 14 -9.06 33.59 -0.29
C THR A 14 -8.51 33.92 -1.68
N ASP A 15 -8.28 35.20 -1.96
CA ASP A 15 -7.68 35.64 -3.23
C ASP A 15 -6.24 35.08 -3.40
N GLU A 16 -5.55 34.84 -2.29
CA GLU A 16 -4.23 34.21 -2.25
C GLU A 16 -4.29 32.77 -2.78
N ILE A 17 -5.24 31.95 -2.28
CA ILE A 17 -5.45 30.57 -2.73
C ILE A 17 -5.85 30.52 -4.20
N LYS A 18 -6.77 31.40 -4.63
CA LYS A 18 -7.18 31.50 -6.03
C LYS A 18 -6.03 31.91 -6.94
N GLY A 19 -5.13 32.78 -6.46
CA GLY A 19 -3.91 33.17 -7.17
C GLY A 19 -2.87 32.06 -7.24
N ALA A 20 -2.73 31.28 -6.20
CA ALA A 20 -1.79 30.13 -6.15
C ALA A 20 -2.27 28.96 -7.00
N LEU A 21 -3.58 28.74 -7.09
CA LEU A 21 -4.23 27.58 -7.77
C LEU A 21 -5.33 28.06 -8.73
N PRO A 22 -4.98 28.80 -9.78
CA PRO A 22 -5.99 29.45 -10.65
C PRO A 22 -6.70 28.50 -11.60
N GLU A 23 -6.12 27.32 -11.89
CA GLU A 23 -6.64 26.37 -12.87
C GLU A 23 -7.35 25.18 -12.21
N GLU A 24 -7.43 25.16 -10.87
CA GLU A 24 -8.01 24.03 -10.15
C GLU A 24 -9.53 24.06 -10.15
N ASP A 25 -10.13 22.94 -10.54
CA ASP A 25 -11.57 22.71 -10.36
C ASP A 25 -11.83 22.10 -8.97
N TRP A 26 -12.27 22.95 -8.06
CA TRP A 26 -12.48 22.59 -6.65
C TRP A 26 -13.55 21.53 -6.45
N SER A 27 -14.50 21.39 -7.39
CA SER A 27 -15.54 20.36 -7.35
C SER A 27 -15.00 18.95 -7.67
N GLU A 28 -13.91 18.87 -8.42
CA GLU A 28 -13.27 17.60 -8.78
C GLU A 28 -12.30 17.10 -7.70
N ILE A 29 -11.97 17.94 -6.71
CA ILE A 29 -11.01 17.60 -5.68
C ILE A 29 -11.64 16.62 -4.67
N ASN A 30 -10.90 15.53 -4.40
CA ASN A 30 -11.22 14.60 -3.33
C ASN A 30 -10.44 14.98 -2.08
N PHE A 31 -11.03 15.79 -1.21
CA PHE A 31 -10.45 16.13 0.08
C PHE A 31 -10.43 14.90 0.99
N GLN A 32 -9.43 14.81 1.86
CA GLN A 32 -9.33 13.75 2.85
C GLN A 32 -9.91 14.22 4.19
N THR A 33 -10.54 13.31 4.91
CA THR A 33 -11.02 13.55 6.27
C THR A 33 -10.79 12.36 7.19
N LYS A 34 -10.63 12.65 8.48
CA LYS A 34 -10.62 11.66 9.57
C LYS A 34 -11.74 11.90 10.58
N SER A 35 -12.62 12.87 10.31
CA SER A 35 -13.72 13.25 11.20
C SER A 35 -14.94 12.35 11.09
N LEU A 36 -15.00 11.46 10.09
CA LEU A 36 -16.07 10.53 9.81
C LEU A 36 -15.69 9.10 10.23
N ASP A 37 -16.31 8.10 9.63
CA ASP A 37 -16.19 6.69 10.02
C ASP A 37 -14.83 6.06 9.66
N CYS A 38 -14.00 6.74 8.88
CA CYS A 38 -12.72 6.24 8.37
C CYS A 38 -12.85 4.90 7.61
N ALA A 39 -13.93 4.76 6.86
CA ALA A 39 -14.29 3.54 6.14
C ALA A 39 -13.85 3.53 4.67
N LEU A 40 -13.08 4.52 4.23
CA LEU A 40 -12.73 4.77 2.81
C LEU A 40 -13.97 5.05 1.94
N GLU A 41 -14.98 5.66 2.52
CA GLU A 41 -16.18 6.08 1.81
C GLU A 41 -16.00 7.48 1.22
N THR A 42 -16.83 7.80 0.24
CA THR A 42 -16.87 9.14 -0.36
C THR A 42 -18.15 9.84 0.05
N TYR A 43 -18.01 11.02 0.63
CA TYR A 43 -19.09 11.90 0.99
C TYR A 43 -19.10 13.08 0.03
N THR A 44 -20.28 13.48 -0.42
CA THR A 44 -20.46 14.64 -1.30
C THR A 44 -21.28 15.70 -0.58
N ILE A 45 -20.75 16.91 -0.50
CA ILE A 45 -21.50 18.10 -0.05
C ILE A 45 -22.02 18.78 -1.30
N GLU A 46 -23.32 18.66 -1.55
CA GLU A 46 -23.98 19.25 -2.70
C GLU A 46 -24.05 20.79 -2.63
N GLU A 47 -24.39 21.45 -3.73
CA GLU A 47 -24.51 22.91 -3.82
C GLU A 47 -25.52 23.49 -2.78
N ASP A 48 -26.54 22.74 -2.40
CA ASP A 48 -27.53 23.13 -1.39
C ASP A 48 -27.07 22.89 0.05
N GLY A 49 -25.87 22.33 0.24
CA GLY A 49 -25.29 21.98 1.52
C GLY A 49 -25.75 20.64 2.07
N GLN A 50 -26.54 19.85 1.34
CA GLN A 50 -26.91 18.51 1.77
C GLN A 50 -25.73 17.54 1.56
N ILE A 51 -25.51 16.65 2.53
CA ILE A 51 -24.46 15.65 2.48
C ILE A 51 -25.01 14.29 2.11
N TYR A 52 -24.37 13.67 1.14
CA TYR A 52 -24.61 12.29 0.73
C TYR A 52 -23.38 11.45 0.94
N VAL A 53 -23.57 10.15 1.18
CA VAL A 53 -22.49 9.16 1.30
C VAL A 53 -22.66 8.09 0.23
N GLU A 54 -21.59 7.82 -0.50
CA GLU A 54 -21.51 6.69 -1.42
C GLU A 54 -21.06 5.45 -0.63
N ARG A 55 -21.98 4.51 -0.41
CA ARG A 55 -21.71 3.26 0.28
C ARG A 55 -21.00 2.25 -0.64
N VAL A 56 -19.95 1.65 -0.13
CA VAL A 56 -19.14 0.69 -0.85
C VAL A 56 -18.97 -0.58 -0.02
N ASP A 57 -19.51 -1.70 -0.52
CA ASP A 57 -19.24 -3.01 0.05
C ASP A 57 -17.87 -3.52 -0.43
N ARG A 58 -17.02 -3.89 0.53
CA ARG A 58 -15.69 -4.46 0.25
C ARG A 58 -15.67 -5.92 0.64
N TYR A 59 -15.29 -6.78 -0.29
CA TYR A 59 -15.17 -8.22 -0.05
C TYR A 59 -13.92 -8.78 -0.73
N ILE A 60 -13.43 -9.89 -0.20
CA ILE A 60 -12.31 -10.61 -0.79
C ILE A 60 -12.90 -11.67 -1.73
N ASP A 61 -12.49 -11.66 -3.00
CA ASP A 61 -12.93 -12.65 -3.99
C ASP A 61 -12.26 -14.01 -3.77
N GLU A 62 -12.70 -15.01 -4.55
CA GLU A 62 -12.16 -16.39 -4.48
C GLU A 62 -10.65 -16.47 -4.79
N LYS A 63 -10.09 -15.44 -5.41
CA LYS A 63 -8.65 -15.34 -5.74
C LYS A 63 -7.85 -14.61 -4.67
N GLY A 64 -8.49 -14.15 -3.58
CA GLY A 64 -7.86 -13.39 -2.51
C GLY A 64 -7.67 -11.90 -2.85
N ALA A 65 -8.28 -11.39 -3.92
CA ALA A 65 -8.22 -9.97 -4.28
C ALA A 65 -9.37 -9.20 -3.62
N LEU A 66 -9.05 -7.99 -3.10
CA LEU A 66 -10.06 -7.07 -2.57
C LEU A 66 -10.89 -6.53 -3.73
N GLN A 67 -12.19 -6.70 -3.65
CA GLN A 67 -13.16 -6.17 -4.59
C GLN A 67 -14.04 -5.13 -3.92
N GLU A 68 -14.45 -4.13 -4.68
CA GLU A 68 -15.33 -3.06 -4.23
C GLU A 68 -16.60 -3.06 -5.08
N LYS A 69 -17.75 -2.94 -4.41
CA LYS A 69 -19.05 -2.83 -5.05
C LYS A 69 -19.80 -1.65 -4.48
N LYS A 70 -20.09 -0.65 -5.32
CA LYS A 70 -20.95 0.47 -4.95
C LYS A 70 -22.35 -0.06 -4.71
N THR A 71 -22.91 0.21 -3.54
CA THR A 71 -24.25 -0.28 -3.11
C THR A 71 -25.32 0.77 -3.23
N GLY A 72 -24.95 2.04 -3.19
CA GLY A 72 -25.88 3.15 -3.37
C GLY A 72 -25.37 4.46 -2.81
N ILE A 73 -26.18 5.50 -3.01
CA ILE A 73 -25.96 6.83 -2.45
C ILE A 73 -27.06 7.06 -1.41
N GLU A 74 -26.68 7.42 -0.22
CA GLU A 74 -27.60 7.66 0.90
C GLU A 74 -27.42 9.07 1.44
N LYS A 75 -28.51 9.68 1.91
CA LYS A 75 -28.45 10.95 2.63
C LYS A 75 -27.80 10.72 3.99
N SER A 76 -26.78 11.49 4.31
CA SER A 76 -26.14 11.45 5.63
C SER A 76 -27.03 12.13 6.69
N GLU A 77 -27.05 11.58 7.89
CA GLU A 77 -27.67 12.21 9.08
C GLU A 77 -26.59 12.64 10.10
N TRP A 78 -25.33 12.64 9.69
CA TRP A 78 -24.23 12.95 10.57
C TRP A 78 -24.31 14.38 11.13
N THR A 79 -23.84 14.58 12.36
CA THR A 79 -23.83 15.87 13.05
C THR A 79 -22.50 16.04 13.76
N GLY A 80 -21.82 17.15 13.54
CA GLY A 80 -20.55 17.45 14.19
C GLY A 80 -19.69 18.46 13.41
N GLU A 81 -18.44 18.57 13.84
CA GLU A 81 -17.42 19.36 13.14
C GLU A 81 -16.65 18.45 12.19
N LEU A 82 -16.69 18.76 10.89
CA LEU A 82 -16.02 18.05 9.82
C LEU A 82 -14.76 18.83 9.42
N LEU A 83 -13.60 18.22 9.67
CA LEU A 83 -12.32 18.72 9.20
C LEU A 83 -11.92 17.95 7.94
N PHE A 84 -11.64 18.66 6.85
CA PHE A 84 -11.18 18.04 5.62
C PHE A 84 -10.09 18.89 4.97
N TYR A 85 -9.16 18.22 4.32
CA TYR A 85 -7.94 18.83 3.83
C TYR A 85 -7.50 18.23 2.50
N PHE A 86 -6.69 19.00 1.79
CA PHE A 86 -6.02 18.55 0.58
C PHE A 86 -4.59 19.07 0.53
N ASP A 87 -3.72 18.29 -0.09
CA ASP A 87 -2.31 18.59 -0.29
C ASP A 87 -2.02 18.64 -1.79
N PHE A 88 -1.76 19.84 -2.31
CA PHE A 88 -1.39 20.05 -3.71
C PHE A 88 0.11 19.96 -3.86
N PHE A 89 0.57 18.99 -4.63
CA PHE A 89 1.97 18.79 -4.93
C PHE A 89 2.36 19.60 -6.17
N LYS A 90 3.14 20.66 -5.97
CA LYS A 90 3.86 21.38 -7.03
C LYS A 90 5.31 20.90 -7.11
N GLU A 91 6.02 21.31 -8.19
CA GLU A 91 7.39 20.85 -8.40
C GLU A 91 8.33 21.11 -7.21
N ASP A 92 8.25 22.29 -6.59
CA ASP A 92 9.13 22.71 -5.50
C ASP A 92 8.39 23.04 -4.20
N GLU A 93 7.06 23.11 -4.21
CA GLU A 93 6.23 23.54 -3.09
C GLU A 93 5.01 22.64 -2.95
N ASP A 94 4.66 22.27 -1.72
CA ASP A 94 3.38 21.63 -1.41
C ASP A 94 2.46 22.70 -0.79
N ILE A 95 1.21 22.73 -1.24
CA ILE A 95 0.19 23.63 -0.70
C ILE A 95 -0.80 22.81 0.10
N TRP A 96 -0.78 23.02 1.43
CA TRP A 96 -1.75 22.40 2.33
C TRP A 96 -2.92 23.34 2.58
N ILE A 97 -4.12 22.84 2.36
CA ILE A 97 -5.37 23.54 2.60
C ILE A 97 -6.27 22.71 3.49
N GLU A 98 -6.81 23.30 4.53
CA GLU A 98 -7.71 22.63 5.47
C GLU A 98 -8.94 23.51 5.73
N PHE A 99 -10.10 22.85 5.63
CA PHE A 99 -11.40 23.45 5.91
C PHE A 99 -12.04 22.82 7.13
N LYS A 100 -12.85 23.62 7.82
CA LYS A 100 -13.72 23.18 8.88
C LYS A 100 -15.16 23.48 8.48
N ALA A 101 -16.02 22.46 8.51
CA ALA A 101 -17.43 22.59 8.28
C ALA A 101 -18.22 22.19 9.52
N LEU A 102 -19.30 22.91 9.82
CA LEU A 102 -20.26 22.56 10.85
C LEU A 102 -21.47 21.91 10.19
N ILE A 103 -21.72 20.65 10.54
CA ILE A 103 -22.80 19.84 9.98
C ILE A 103 -23.86 19.57 11.04
N TRP A 104 -25.13 19.71 10.67
CA TRP A 104 -26.28 19.36 11.51
C TRP A 104 -27.28 18.51 10.75
N LYS A 105 -27.46 17.27 11.19
CA LYS A 105 -28.34 16.28 10.54
C LYS A 105 -28.13 16.15 9.03
N GLY A 106 -26.85 16.06 8.65
CA GLY A 106 -26.45 15.92 7.26
C GLY A 106 -26.56 17.19 6.40
N GLU A 107 -26.81 18.32 7.02
CA GLU A 107 -26.84 19.62 6.32
C GLU A 107 -25.66 20.49 6.77
N LEU A 108 -24.96 21.08 5.82
CA LEU A 108 -23.94 22.09 6.06
C LEU A 108 -24.58 23.36 6.63
N LYS A 109 -24.08 23.80 7.77
CA LYS A 109 -24.53 25.04 8.44
C LYS A 109 -23.53 26.16 8.28
N ASP A 110 -22.25 25.82 8.28
CA ASP A 110 -21.16 26.77 8.14
C ASP A 110 -19.92 26.06 7.59
N ILE A 111 -19.06 26.79 6.87
CA ILE A 111 -17.79 26.32 6.37
C ILE A 111 -16.76 27.44 6.42
N GLU A 112 -15.62 27.18 6.99
CA GLU A 112 -14.52 28.13 7.14
C GLU A 112 -13.19 27.53 6.66
N LEU A 113 -12.32 28.37 6.10
CA LEU A 113 -10.94 28.02 5.84
C LEU A 113 -10.18 28.04 7.17
N LEU A 114 -9.68 26.89 7.60
CA LEU A 114 -8.97 26.77 8.87
C LEU A 114 -7.48 27.04 8.70
N HIS A 115 -6.86 26.42 7.71
CA HIS A 115 -5.44 26.56 7.44
C HIS A 115 -5.14 26.63 5.94
N TYR A 116 -4.22 27.52 5.60
CA TYR A 116 -3.54 27.56 4.32
C TYR A 116 -2.04 27.67 4.60
N LYS A 117 -1.25 26.79 4.02
CA LYS A 117 0.20 26.74 4.24
C LYS A 117 0.93 26.29 2.98
N GLU A 118 1.89 27.10 2.58
CA GLU A 118 2.88 26.73 1.57
C GLU A 118 4.09 26.12 2.28
N VAL A 119 4.54 24.95 1.82
CA VAL A 119 5.68 24.21 2.39
C VAL A 119 6.73 24.04 1.30
N ASP A 120 7.90 24.61 1.51
CA ASP A 120 9.07 24.36 0.65
C ASP A 120 9.52 22.89 0.79
N ASN A 121 9.44 22.17 -0.31
CA ASN A 121 9.84 20.75 -0.40
C ASN A 121 11.13 20.53 -1.16
N SER A 122 11.88 21.57 -1.44
CA SER A 122 13.12 21.49 -2.23
C SER A 122 14.12 20.47 -1.64
N ASP A 123 14.24 20.38 -0.32
CA ASP A 123 15.11 19.43 0.35
C ASP A 123 14.60 17.98 0.22
N ARG A 124 13.29 17.78 0.33
CA ARG A 124 12.65 16.44 0.13
C ARG A 124 12.88 15.94 -1.29
N ILE A 125 12.71 16.81 -2.27
CA ILE A 125 12.94 16.51 -3.70
C ILE A 125 14.40 16.15 -3.97
N LYS A 126 15.36 16.89 -3.38
CA LYS A 126 16.78 16.54 -3.45
C LYS A 126 17.06 15.14 -2.89
N ILE A 127 16.55 14.85 -1.69
CA ILE A 127 16.71 13.54 -1.05
C ILE A 127 16.10 12.44 -1.91
N GLN A 128 14.92 12.67 -2.49
CA GLN A 128 14.27 11.71 -3.36
C GLN A 128 15.09 11.44 -4.62
N LYS A 129 15.59 12.46 -5.29
CA LYS A 129 16.47 12.33 -6.47
C LYS A 129 17.75 11.57 -6.14
N GLU A 130 18.39 11.89 -5.01
CA GLU A 130 19.59 11.14 -4.56
C GLU A 130 19.27 9.66 -4.27
N LEU A 131 18.10 9.38 -3.70
CA LEU A 131 17.68 8.01 -3.42
C LEU A 131 17.41 7.24 -4.72
N GLU A 132 16.74 7.86 -5.68
CA GLU A 132 16.51 7.27 -7.00
C GLU A 132 17.83 6.97 -7.74
N GLU A 133 18.80 7.88 -7.68
CA GLU A 133 20.12 7.65 -8.25
C GLU A 133 20.85 6.47 -7.57
N LYS A 134 20.79 6.39 -6.24
CA LYS A 134 21.36 5.26 -5.49
C LYS A 134 20.67 3.94 -5.85
N ILE A 135 19.36 3.94 -6.03
CA ILE A 135 18.59 2.76 -6.47
C ILE A 135 19.03 2.35 -7.89
N LYS A 136 19.11 3.31 -8.83
CA LYS A 136 19.59 3.05 -10.20
C LYS A 136 21.01 2.51 -10.21
N GLN A 137 21.91 3.07 -9.42
CA GLN A 137 23.29 2.59 -9.28
C GLN A 137 23.36 1.18 -8.66
N SER A 138 22.50 0.89 -7.66
CA SER A 138 22.43 -0.44 -7.05
C SER A 138 21.84 -1.49 -7.99
N ALA A 139 20.87 -1.12 -8.81
CA ALA A 139 20.28 -2.00 -9.83
C ALA A 139 21.27 -2.32 -10.95
N ASN A 140 22.16 -1.37 -11.31
CA ASN A 140 23.21 -1.54 -12.31
C ASN A 140 24.48 -2.23 -11.77
N LYS A 141 24.61 -2.44 -10.45
CA LYS A 141 25.71 -3.25 -9.93
C LYS A 141 25.56 -4.68 -10.46
N PRO A 142 26.57 -5.22 -11.16
CA PRO A 142 26.51 -6.58 -11.68
C PRO A 142 26.20 -7.50 -10.50
N LYS A 143 25.04 -8.16 -10.58
CA LYS A 143 24.56 -9.14 -9.60
C LYS A 143 25.72 -10.10 -9.34
N ASN A 144 26.32 -10.03 -8.16
CA ASN A 144 27.58 -10.63 -7.74
C ASN A 144 27.82 -11.99 -8.42
N TRP A 145 28.55 -12.00 -9.52
CA TRP A 145 28.89 -13.18 -10.32
C TRP A 145 29.71 -14.19 -9.50
N TRP A 146 30.33 -13.74 -8.41
CA TRP A 146 31.11 -14.54 -7.46
C TRP A 146 30.32 -15.68 -6.80
N TRP A 147 28.99 -15.60 -6.70
CA TRP A 147 28.18 -16.68 -6.14
C TRP A 147 27.93 -17.84 -7.11
N LYS A 148 28.11 -17.63 -8.42
CA LYS A 148 27.93 -18.72 -9.41
C LYS A 148 29.03 -19.79 -9.30
N PRO A 149 30.34 -19.44 -9.22
CA PRO A 149 31.36 -20.45 -9.00
C PRO A 149 31.29 -21.10 -7.62
N LEU A 150 30.87 -20.38 -6.56
CA LEU A 150 30.72 -21.00 -5.23
C LEU A 150 29.60 -22.05 -5.22
N ARG A 151 28.49 -21.82 -5.89
CA ARG A 151 27.42 -22.81 -6.08
C ARG A 151 27.87 -24.02 -6.88
N ALA A 152 28.63 -23.81 -7.94
CA ALA A 152 29.21 -24.89 -8.74
C ALA A 152 30.24 -25.70 -7.89
N TRP A 153 31.05 -25.02 -7.07
CA TRP A 153 32.00 -25.65 -6.18
C TRP A 153 31.30 -26.48 -5.09
N CYS A 154 30.24 -25.99 -4.49
CA CYS A 154 29.42 -26.76 -3.55
C CYS A 154 28.80 -28.01 -4.20
N TRP A 155 28.46 -27.96 -5.47
CA TRP A 155 27.98 -29.12 -6.22
C TRP A 155 29.09 -30.14 -6.48
N LEU A 156 30.27 -29.68 -6.88
CA LEU A 156 31.44 -30.54 -7.10
C LEU A 156 31.91 -31.27 -5.85
N VAL A 157 31.77 -30.68 -4.67
CA VAL A 157 32.12 -31.33 -3.39
C VAL A 157 31.00 -32.23 -2.88
N ARG A 158 29.74 -31.84 -3.05
CA ARG A 158 28.57 -32.64 -2.61
C ARG A 158 28.32 -33.90 -3.46
N ALA A 159 28.56 -33.84 -4.77
CA ALA A 159 28.31 -34.97 -5.66
C ALA A 159 29.14 -36.22 -5.29
N PRO A 160 30.49 -36.12 -5.08
CA PRO A 160 31.26 -37.30 -4.67
C PRO A 160 30.88 -37.82 -3.28
N LEU A 161 30.55 -36.94 -2.33
CA LEU A 161 30.07 -37.35 -1.01
C LEU A 161 28.74 -38.11 -1.06
N PHE A 162 27.86 -37.70 -1.95
CA PHE A 162 26.59 -38.41 -2.20
C PHE A 162 26.82 -39.78 -2.82
N MET A 163 27.76 -39.89 -3.77
CA MET A 163 28.18 -41.16 -4.40
C MET A 163 28.79 -42.12 -3.38
N ILE A 164 29.70 -41.62 -2.52
CA ILE A 164 30.29 -42.42 -1.47
C ILE A 164 29.22 -42.97 -0.49
N ARG A 165 28.31 -42.09 -0.09
CA ARG A 165 27.20 -42.49 0.80
C ARG A 165 26.26 -43.51 0.16
N TRP A 166 26.02 -43.40 -1.16
CA TRP A 166 25.22 -44.37 -1.91
C TRP A 166 25.89 -45.74 -2.05
N VAL A 167 27.22 -45.74 -2.34
CA VAL A 167 28.02 -46.97 -2.43
C VAL A 167 28.10 -47.64 -1.05
N LEU A 168 28.41 -46.93 0.03
CA LEU A 168 28.42 -47.46 1.37
C LEU A 168 27.07 -48.04 1.76
N GLY A 169 25.96 -47.38 1.42
CA GLY A 169 24.62 -47.89 1.69
C GLY A 169 24.29 -49.17 0.90
N ARG A 170 24.93 -49.42 -0.28
CA ARG A 170 24.82 -50.65 -1.00
C ARG A 170 25.66 -51.78 -0.39
N VAL A 171 26.88 -51.45 0.01
CA VAL A 171 27.78 -52.40 0.68
C VAL A 171 27.17 -52.90 1.98
N VAL A 172 26.65 -52.00 2.81
CA VAL A 172 25.97 -52.36 4.09
C VAL A 172 24.76 -53.30 3.80
N ARG A 173 23.94 -52.97 2.80
CA ARG A 173 22.79 -53.83 2.45
C ARG A 173 23.23 -55.21 1.90
N PHE A 174 24.37 -55.25 1.23
CA PHE A 174 24.89 -56.54 0.74
C PHE A 174 25.48 -57.37 1.89
N SER A 175 26.22 -56.79 2.82
CA SER A 175 26.71 -57.46 4.03
C SER A 175 25.57 -58.02 4.87
N TRP A 176 24.48 -57.27 5.07
CA TRP A 176 23.29 -57.77 5.76
C TRP A 176 22.59 -58.92 5.03
N LYS A 177 22.61 -58.94 3.70
CA LYS A 177 22.08 -60.09 2.92
C LYS A 177 23.00 -61.31 3.03
N LEU A 178 24.31 -61.08 3.02
CA LEU A 178 25.29 -62.16 3.15
C LEU A 178 25.23 -62.78 4.56
N GLU A 179 25.14 -61.96 5.58
CA GLU A 179 24.99 -62.36 6.97
C GLU A 179 23.70 -63.17 7.17
N ARG A 180 22.59 -62.71 6.61
CA ARG A 180 21.32 -63.45 6.61
C ARG A 180 21.36 -64.76 5.85
N TRP A 181 22.16 -64.86 4.77
CA TRP A 181 22.36 -66.08 4.01
C TRP A 181 23.23 -67.06 4.77
N LEU A 182 24.27 -66.59 5.45
CA LEU A 182 25.18 -67.42 6.24
C LEU A 182 24.53 -67.89 7.58
N THR A 183 23.68 -67.07 8.20
CA THR A 183 23.00 -67.40 9.45
C THR A 183 21.61 -68.02 9.22
N GLY A 184 20.98 -67.81 8.08
CA GLY A 184 19.63 -68.29 7.77
C GLY A 184 19.52 -69.80 7.48
N GLY A 185 20.64 -70.51 7.54
CA GLY A 185 20.65 -72.01 7.53
C GLY A 185 20.46 -72.66 8.91
N ALA A 186 20.43 -71.89 10.02
CA ALA A 186 20.52 -72.50 11.36
C ALA A 186 19.36 -72.20 12.33
N LEU A 187 18.30 -71.51 11.91
CA LEU A 187 17.13 -71.26 12.77
C LEU A 187 15.82 -71.61 12.04
N ARG A 188 15.58 -72.90 11.85
CA ARG A 188 14.23 -73.45 11.81
C ARG A 188 14.07 -74.16 13.16
N PHE A 189 13.40 -73.51 14.06
CA PHE A 189 12.59 -74.13 15.10
C PHE A 189 11.32 -73.29 15.25
#